data_85474fbdf5696779692132e67d670566
#
_entry.id   85474fbdf5696779692132e67d670566
#
_cell.length_a   1.000
_cell.length_b   1.000
_cell.length_c   1.000
_cell.angle_alpha   90.00
_cell.angle_beta   90.00
_cell.angle_gamma   90.00
#
_symmetry.space_group_name_H-M   'P 1'
#
loop_
_entity.id
_entity.type
_entity.pdbx_description
1 polymer ?
#
loop_
_entity_poly.entity_id
_entity_poly.type
_entity_poly.pdbx_seq_one_letter_code
_entity_poly.pdbx_strand_id
1 'polypeptide(L)'
;MTELMDYDEAARRFDPVLGIEVHVELGTATKMFDAAPNAFGGDPNTYVTPVSLGLPGSLPVVNHKAVEYAIKIGLALNCEIAQYCRFARKNYFYPDLTKAFQTSQSDEPIAHDGYVDVELEDGTMFRVQIERAHMEEDAGKNTHIGGADGRIQGADHSLVDYNRAGVPLVEIVTRPIRGAGERAPEVAAAYVQALRDIFRALDVSEARMERGNVRADINVSLRPTPDSPLGTRTETKNVNSFRGIASAVRYEMQRQAQILSEGGTILQETRHYHEEDGSTSSGREKSDSEDYRYFPEPDLVPIRPDRAWVEELRASLPELPVAKRRRLRSEWGYADMEMRDVINAGALELIEATVAAGCDPASARKWWMGEISRRAKEREVSLDEAGVSPAQVAELQGLIDAGRINDKLARQALEGVLAGEGDPAQVVEARGLEVVSDDGALTAAVQEALDANPDIVEKIKGGKVQAAGALVGAVMKATRGQADAARVRELIMEMVGA
;
A
#
# COMPACT_ATOMS: atom_id res chain seq x y z
N MET A 1 -9.39 -13.27 32.38
CA MET A 1 -9.18 -12.15 31.43
C MET A 1 -9.43 -10.89 32.24
N THR A 2 -8.48 -9.96 32.23
CA THR A 2 -8.67 -8.63 32.84
C THR A 2 -9.78 -7.95 32.05
N GLU A 3 -10.81 -7.44 32.74
CA GLU A 3 -11.84 -6.65 32.09
C GLU A 3 -11.17 -5.40 31.48
N LEU A 4 -11.44 -5.12 30.20
CA LEU A 4 -10.87 -3.96 29.52
C LEU A 4 -11.79 -2.77 29.70
N MET A 5 -11.23 -1.57 29.91
CA MET A 5 -12.02 -0.34 29.86
C MET A 5 -12.60 -0.16 28.46
N ASP A 6 -13.81 0.41 28.38
CA ASP A 6 -14.35 0.85 27.09
C ASP A 6 -13.40 1.82 26.40
N TYR A 7 -13.28 1.71 25.07
CA TYR A 7 -12.31 2.49 24.32
C TYR A 7 -12.55 4.00 24.39
N ASP A 8 -13.82 4.41 24.25
CA ASP A 8 -14.16 5.84 24.25
C ASP A 8 -13.98 6.43 25.65
N GLU A 9 -14.20 5.62 26.69
CA GLU A 9 -13.87 6.03 28.05
C GLU A 9 -12.37 6.15 28.28
N ALA A 10 -11.58 5.18 27.80
CA ALA A 10 -10.12 5.22 27.91
C ALA A 10 -9.54 6.46 27.22
N ALA A 11 -9.98 6.76 25.99
CA ALA A 11 -9.55 7.90 25.21
C ALA A 11 -9.96 9.25 25.80
N ARG A 12 -11.09 9.31 26.51
CA ARG A 12 -11.52 10.53 27.25
C ARG A 12 -10.73 10.77 28.51
N ARG A 13 -10.30 9.70 29.20
CA ARG A 13 -9.66 9.79 30.53
C ARG A 13 -8.14 9.93 30.46
N PHE A 14 -7.54 9.49 29.40
CA PHE A 14 -6.09 9.45 29.25
C PHE A 14 -5.65 9.97 27.87
N ASP A 15 -4.49 10.62 27.84
CA ASP A 15 -3.82 11.06 26.62
C ASP A 15 -2.80 9.99 26.20
N PRO A 16 -2.98 9.35 25.01
CA PRO A 16 -2.05 8.36 24.51
C PRO A 16 -0.82 9.03 23.90
N VAL A 17 0.34 8.41 24.10
CA VAL A 17 1.59 8.73 23.42
C VAL A 17 2.13 7.47 22.79
N LEU A 18 2.38 7.52 21.48
CA LEU A 18 2.91 6.41 20.73
C LEU A 18 4.39 6.61 20.39
N GLY A 19 5.13 5.54 20.25
CA GLY A 19 6.44 5.48 19.58
C GLY A 19 6.41 4.32 18.60
N ILE A 20 6.84 4.54 17.37
CA ILE A 20 6.77 3.49 16.33
C ILE A 20 8.16 3.33 15.73
N GLU A 21 8.64 2.10 15.70
CA GLU A 21 9.87 1.68 15.05
C GLU A 21 9.48 0.81 13.86
N VAL A 22 9.94 1.19 12.66
CA VAL A 22 9.62 0.45 11.43
C VAL A 22 10.91 0.00 10.77
N HIS A 23 11.02 -1.30 10.56
CA HIS A 23 12.12 -1.91 9.85
C HIS A 23 11.68 -2.23 8.41
N VAL A 24 12.52 -1.91 7.44
CA VAL A 24 12.30 -2.25 6.04
C VAL A 24 13.52 -2.96 5.46
N GLU A 25 13.31 -4.16 4.91
CA GLU A 25 14.34 -4.88 4.13
C GLU A 25 14.49 -4.21 2.76
N LEU A 26 15.73 -3.89 2.38
CA LEU A 26 16.02 -3.24 1.11
C LEU A 26 16.15 -4.25 -0.03
N GLY A 27 15.58 -3.94 -1.18
CA GLY A 27 15.60 -4.75 -2.39
C GLY A 27 16.93 -4.67 -3.17
N THR A 28 18.05 -4.78 -2.49
CA THR A 28 19.38 -4.83 -3.14
C THR A 28 19.67 -6.21 -3.71
N ALA A 29 20.53 -6.31 -4.71
CA ALA A 29 20.91 -7.60 -5.30
C ALA A 29 21.76 -8.46 -4.36
N THR A 30 22.53 -7.82 -3.47
CA THR A 30 23.42 -8.49 -2.51
C THR A 30 23.19 -7.97 -1.10
N LYS A 31 23.72 -8.68 -0.13
CA LYS A 31 23.61 -8.35 1.29
C LYS A 31 24.32 -7.04 1.66
N MET A 32 24.14 -6.60 2.91
CA MET A 32 24.61 -5.31 3.40
C MET A 32 26.15 -5.19 3.39
N PHE A 33 26.85 -6.26 3.74
CA PHE A 33 28.30 -6.24 3.96
C PHE A 33 29.08 -7.27 3.15
N ASP A 34 28.42 -8.02 2.27
CA ASP A 34 29.03 -9.03 1.43
C ASP A 34 28.29 -9.25 0.10
N ALA A 35 28.87 -10.09 -0.75
CA ALA A 35 28.34 -10.38 -2.09
C ALA A 35 27.34 -11.55 -2.13
N ALA A 36 26.90 -12.09 -0.97
CA ALA A 36 25.89 -13.12 -0.97
C ALA A 36 24.58 -12.57 -1.57
N PRO A 37 23.80 -13.39 -2.32
CA PRO A 37 22.54 -12.95 -2.88
C PRO A 37 21.56 -12.50 -1.78
N ASN A 38 20.86 -11.40 -2.03
CA ASN A 38 19.70 -10.98 -1.27
C ASN A 38 18.46 -11.43 -2.03
N ALA A 39 18.02 -12.67 -1.79
CA ALA A 39 16.89 -13.27 -2.50
C ALA A 39 16.03 -14.10 -1.54
N PHE A 40 14.75 -14.24 -1.88
CA PHE A 40 13.79 -15.03 -1.12
C PHE A 40 13.60 -16.43 -1.71
N GLY A 41 13.39 -17.45 -0.84
CA GLY A 41 12.93 -18.78 -1.28
C GLY A 41 14.01 -19.76 -1.73
N GLY A 42 15.29 -19.51 -1.43
CA GLY A 42 16.36 -20.50 -1.64
C GLY A 42 16.38 -21.60 -0.58
N ASP A 43 17.11 -22.67 -0.86
CA ASP A 43 17.38 -23.71 0.14
C ASP A 43 18.05 -23.11 1.38
N PRO A 44 17.75 -23.58 2.59
CA PRO A 44 18.33 -23.03 3.82
C PRO A 44 19.86 -22.99 3.80
N ASN A 45 20.44 -21.89 4.27
CA ASN A 45 21.88 -21.68 4.39
C ASN A 45 22.68 -21.75 3.08
N THR A 46 22.04 -21.39 1.94
CA THR A 46 22.71 -21.35 0.62
C THR A 46 23.13 -19.95 0.19
N TYR A 47 22.48 -18.91 0.73
CA TYR A 47 22.81 -17.49 0.44
C TYR A 47 23.74 -16.94 1.53
N VAL A 48 24.91 -17.55 1.68
CA VAL A 48 25.88 -17.22 2.73
C VAL A 48 27.29 -17.09 2.18
N THR A 49 28.09 -16.22 2.81
CA THR A 49 29.53 -16.08 2.58
C THR A 49 30.26 -16.19 3.91
N PRO A 50 31.60 -16.27 3.93
CA PRO A 50 32.36 -16.19 5.18
C PRO A 50 32.02 -14.96 6.03
N VAL A 51 31.68 -13.81 5.42
CA VAL A 51 31.28 -12.59 6.15
C VAL A 51 29.93 -12.76 6.82
N SER A 52 28.90 -13.20 6.09
CA SER A 52 27.56 -13.39 6.67
C SER A 52 27.54 -14.54 7.70
N LEU A 53 28.47 -15.49 7.63
CA LEU A 53 28.66 -16.53 8.64
C LEU A 53 29.52 -16.09 9.84
N GLY A 54 30.09 -14.89 9.81
CA GLY A 54 30.95 -14.39 10.88
C GLY A 54 32.25 -15.17 11.05
N LEU A 55 32.80 -15.75 9.97
CA LEU A 55 34.01 -16.55 10.06
C LEU A 55 35.24 -15.68 10.38
N PRO A 56 36.18 -16.20 11.21
CA PRO A 56 37.37 -15.44 11.58
C PRO A 56 38.19 -15.01 10.38
N GLY A 57 38.59 -13.71 10.36
CA GLY A 57 39.42 -13.14 9.30
C GLY A 57 38.65 -12.63 8.08
N SER A 58 37.33 -12.81 8.02
CA SER A 58 36.50 -12.17 6.99
C SER A 58 36.22 -10.71 7.35
N LEU A 59 36.27 -9.81 6.35
CA LEU A 59 36.05 -8.38 6.53
C LEU A 59 34.82 -7.93 5.76
N PRO A 60 33.95 -7.11 6.37
CA PRO A 60 32.77 -6.55 5.72
C PRO A 60 33.12 -5.44 4.73
N VAL A 61 32.27 -5.27 3.69
CA VAL A 61 32.32 -4.14 2.76
C VAL A 61 30.90 -3.61 2.55
N VAL A 62 30.67 -2.32 2.78
CA VAL A 62 29.35 -1.71 2.70
C VAL A 62 28.79 -1.77 1.28
N ASN A 63 27.55 -2.20 1.14
CA ASN A 63 26.81 -2.19 -0.11
C ASN A 63 26.42 -0.74 -0.48
N HIS A 64 27.01 -0.20 -1.55
CA HIS A 64 26.75 1.16 -2.02
C HIS A 64 25.26 1.40 -2.36
N LYS A 65 24.57 0.39 -2.92
CA LYS A 65 23.15 0.51 -3.27
C LYS A 65 22.27 0.59 -2.02
N ALA A 66 22.64 -0.07 -0.94
CA ALA A 66 21.95 0.06 0.34
C ALA A 66 22.08 1.48 0.92
N VAL A 67 23.27 2.09 0.80
CA VAL A 67 23.49 3.50 1.19
C VAL A 67 22.64 4.44 0.34
N GLU A 68 22.62 4.25 -0.98
CA GLU A 68 21.76 5.02 -1.89
C GLU A 68 20.28 4.95 -1.47
N TYR A 69 19.79 3.74 -1.22
CA TYR A 69 18.41 3.52 -0.78
C TYR A 69 18.09 4.17 0.57
N ALA A 70 19.01 4.06 1.53
CA ALA A 70 18.85 4.70 2.83
C ALA A 70 18.79 6.23 2.72
N ILE A 71 19.62 6.84 1.85
CA ILE A 71 19.54 8.29 1.58
C ILE A 71 18.22 8.65 0.92
N LYS A 72 17.74 7.91 -0.10
CA LYS A 72 16.44 8.14 -0.73
C LYS A 72 15.30 8.07 0.28
N ILE A 73 15.32 7.07 1.18
CA ILE A 73 14.35 6.96 2.27
C ILE A 73 14.42 8.20 3.16
N GLY A 74 15.60 8.58 3.65
CA GLY A 74 15.78 9.77 4.48
C GLY A 74 15.25 11.04 3.83
N LEU A 75 15.55 11.26 2.55
CA LEU A 75 15.06 12.40 1.77
C LEU A 75 13.53 12.41 1.63
N ALA A 76 12.93 11.24 1.34
CA ALA A 76 11.48 11.10 1.23
C ALA A 76 10.75 11.31 2.58
N LEU A 77 11.44 11.04 3.70
CA LEU A 77 10.97 11.30 5.06
C LEU A 77 11.29 12.73 5.54
N ASN A 78 11.72 13.62 4.64
CA ASN A 78 12.12 15.00 4.96
C ASN A 78 13.21 15.08 6.04
N CYS A 79 14.06 14.06 6.14
CA CYS A 79 15.19 14.06 7.07
C CYS A 79 16.36 14.90 6.55
N GLU A 80 17.18 15.36 7.49
CA GLU A 80 18.53 15.80 7.19
C GLU A 80 19.42 14.59 6.94
N ILE A 81 20.20 14.61 5.85
CA ILE A 81 21.17 13.56 5.54
C ILE A 81 22.50 13.92 6.19
N ALA A 82 23.02 13.03 7.02
CA ALA A 82 24.26 13.23 7.73
C ALA A 82 25.44 13.38 6.77
N GLN A 83 26.31 14.38 7.03
CA GLN A 83 27.55 14.57 6.26
C GLN A 83 28.62 13.54 6.66
N TYR A 84 28.42 12.89 7.78
CA TYR A 84 29.27 11.86 8.34
C TYR A 84 28.40 10.91 9.15
N CYS A 85 28.50 9.64 8.90
CA CYS A 85 27.91 8.59 9.69
C CYS A 85 28.81 7.36 9.73
N ARG A 86 28.65 6.53 10.73
CA ARG A 86 29.42 5.28 10.86
C ARG A 86 28.57 4.18 11.47
N PHE A 87 28.97 2.97 11.21
CA PHE A 87 28.41 1.81 11.87
C PHE A 87 29.00 1.59 13.27
N ALA A 88 28.20 1.00 14.14
CA ALA A 88 28.56 0.54 15.45
C ALA A 88 28.15 -0.91 15.64
N ARG A 89 28.79 -1.62 16.56
CA ARG A 89 28.42 -2.97 16.97
C ARG A 89 27.44 -2.92 18.12
N LYS A 90 26.25 -3.49 17.92
CA LYS A 90 25.25 -3.79 18.94
C LYS A 90 25.52 -5.20 19.44
N ASN A 91 26.18 -5.34 20.60
CA ASN A 91 26.66 -6.63 21.06
C ASN A 91 25.58 -7.35 21.88
N TYR A 92 25.17 -8.51 21.37
CA TYR A 92 24.32 -9.47 22.09
C TYR A 92 24.47 -10.85 21.44
N PHE A 93 24.25 -11.88 22.22
CA PHE A 93 24.34 -13.26 21.72
C PHE A 93 22.94 -13.81 21.45
N TYR A 94 22.74 -14.25 20.21
CA TYR A 94 21.57 -15.04 19.84
C TYR A 94 21.95 -16.02 18.70
N PRO A 95 21.32 -17.23 18.61
CA PRO A 95 21.72 -18.26 17.63
C PRO A 95 21.66 -17.82 16.16
N ASP A 96 20.77 -16.91 15.82
CA ASP A 96 20.61 -16.36 14.45
C ASP A 96 21.56 -15.20 14.14
N LEU A 97 22.36 -14.78 15.13
CA LEU A 97 23.34 -13.71 14.98
C LEU A 97 24.75 -14.29 14.94
N THR A 98 25.24 -14.58 13.74
CA THR A 98 26.48 -15.34 13.50
C THR A 98 27.74 -14.73 14.12
N LYS A 99 27.78 -13.37 14.19
CA LYS A 99 28.92 -12.59 14.69
C LYS A 99 28.83 -12.29 16.20
N ALA A 100 27.74 -12.67 16.86
CA ALA A 100 27.37 -12.25 18.22
C ALA A 100 27.23 -10.72 18.40
N PHE A 101 27.09 -9.99 17.32
CA PHE A 101 26.72 -8.58 17.29
C PHE A 101 25.95 -8.26 15.99
N GLN A 102 25.10 -7.25 16.06
CA GLN A 102 24.45 -6.65 14.89
C GLN A 102 25.18 -5.36 14.55
N THR A 103 25.48 -5.17 13.27
CA THR A 103 26.04 -3.90 12.79
C THR A 103 24.91 -2.92 12.53
N SER A 104 24.93 -1.75 13.18
CA SER A 104 23.88 -0.76 13.20
C SER A 104 24.46 0.66 13.19
N GLN A 105 23.61 1.70 13.07
CA GLN A 105 24.01 3.11 13.10
C GLN A 105 23.21 3.91 14.16
N SER A 106 22.87 3.33 15.27
CA SER A 106 21.95 3.91 16.27
C SER A 106 22.35 5.32 16.75
N ASP A 107 23.64 5.55 16.96
CA ASP A 107 24.20 6.80 17.54
C ASP A 107 24.64 7.83 16.49
N GLU A 108 25.01 7.38 15.30
CA GLU A 108 25.41 8.24 14.17
C GLU A 108 24.65 7.83 12.90
N PRO A 109 23.33 8.07 12.85
CA PRO A 109 22.46 7.61 11.76
C PRO A 109 22.75 8.38 10.46
N ILE A 110 22.44 7.73 9.31
CA ILE A 110 22.56 8.37 7.99
C ILE A 110 21.55 9.48 7.79
N ALA A 111 20.38 9.42 8.45
CA ALA A 111 19.33 10.41 8.33
C ALA A 111 18.65 10.66 9.69
N HIS A 112 18.28 11.93 9.97
CA HIS A 112 17.68 12.33 11.24
C HIS A 112 16.76 13.55 11.09
N ASP A 113 15.97 13.85 12.13
CA ASP A 113 15.16 15.07 12.24
C ASP A 113 14.20 15.31 11.06
N GLY A 114 13.45 14.27 10.70
CA GLY A 114 12.49 14.30 9.61
C GLY A 114 11.04 14.34 10.06
N TYR A 115 10.15 14.20 9.08
CA TYR A 115 8.70 14.04 9.32
C TYR A 115 8.00 13.38 8.14
N VAL A 116 6.84 12.80 8.43
CA VAL A 116 5.90 12.31 7.43
C VAL A 116 4.52 12.87 7.73
N ASP A 117 3.89 13.48 6.74
CA ASP A 117 2.48 13.86 6.81
C ASP A 117 1.63 12.68 6.33
N VAL A 118 0.80 12.15 7.22
CA VAL A 118 -0.11 11.04 6.92
C VAL A 118 -1.53 11.55 6.76
N GLU A 119 -2.27 11.00 5.81
CA GLU A 119 -3.68 11.31 5.58
C GLU A 119 -4.54 10.28 6.29
N LEU A 120 -5.42 10.75 7.17
CA LEU A 120 -6.36 9.94 7.91
C LEU A 120 -7.63 9.67 7.08
N GLU A 121 -8.50 8.77 7.55
CA GLU A 121 -9.68 8.33 6.78
C GLU A 121 -10.63 9.46 6.37
N ASP A 122 -10.71 10.52 7.16
CA ASP A 122 -11.54 11.71 6.88
C ASP A 122 -10.83 12.78 6.05
N GLY A 123 -9.60 12.51 5.57
CA GLY A 123 -8.77 13.46 4.83
C GLY A 123 -7.96 14.42 5.71
N THR A 124 -8.09 14.32 7.04
CA THR A 124 -7.25 15.11 7.97
C THR A 124 -5.79 14.71 7.85
N MET A 125 -4.91 15.71 7.82
CA MET A 125 -3.46 15.47 7.82
C MET A 125 -2.92 15.44 9.25
N PHE A 126 -2.13 14.42 9.54
CA PHE A 126 -1.43 14.31 10.82
C PHE A 126 0.07 14.19 10.57
N ARG A 127 0.88 15.03 11.25
CA ARG A 127 2.34 15.01 11.11
C ARG A 127 3.00 14.12 12.15
N VAL A 128 3.70 13.09 11.69
CA VAL A 128 4.54 12.21 12.50
C VAL A 128 6.00 12.65 12.39
N GLN A 129 6.62 13.01 13.49
CA GLN A 129 8.03 13.41 13.54
C GLN A 129 8.92 12.16 13.54
N ILE A 130 9.95 12.17 12.70
CA ILE A 130 10.97 11.13 12.62
C ILE A 130 12.18 11.60 13.44
N GLU A 131 12.66 10.75 14.34
CA GLU A 131 13.89 10.99 15.07
C GLU A 131 15.10 10.66 14.19
N ARG A 132 15.11 9.46 13.63
CA ARG A 132 16.17 8.97 12.76
C ARG A 132 15.71 7.88 11.82
N ALA A 133 16.45 7.71 10.74
CA ALA A 133 16.47 6.53 9.90
C ALA A 133 17.91 6.07 9.76
N HIS A 134 18.18 4.81 10.08
CA HIS A 134 19.54 4.28 10.09
C HIS A 134 19.63 2.88 9.47
N MET A 135 20.80 2.56 8.97
CA MET A 135 21.07 1.27 8.33
C MET A 135 21.47 0.22 9.35
N GLU A 136 21.01 -0.99 9.11
CA GLU A 136 21.34 -2.20 9.87
C GLU A 136 21.48 -3.42 8.94
N GLU A 137 21.88 -4.54 9.49
CA GLU A 137 21.76 -5.85 8.89
C GLU A 137 20.72 -6.68 9.62
N ASP A 138 19.95 -7.52 8.91
CA ASP A 138 19.02 -8.44 9.54
C ASP A 138 19.76 -9.69 10.11
N ALA A 139 19.15 -10.31 11.10
CA ALA A 139 19.59 -11.59 11.66
C ALA A 139 19.08 -12.78 10.82
N GLY A 140 19.57 -13.98 11.07
CA GLY A 140 19.04 -15.21 10.51
C GLY A 140 17.60 -15.48 10.93
N LYS A 141 17.03 -16.54 10.40
CA LYS A 141 15.67 -16.98 10.75
C LYS A 141 15.73 -18.17 11.70
N ASN A 142 15.07 -18.06 12.84
CA ASN A 142 14.86 -19.18 13.77
C ASN A 142 13.49 -19.81 13.50
N THR A 143 13.47 -21.15 13.43
CA THR A 143 12.24 -21.93 13.37
C THR A 143 12.24 -22.90 14.54
N HIS A 144 11.29 -22.75 15.47
CA HIS A 144 11.17 -23.57 16.66
C HIS A 144 10.28 -24.78 16.36
N ILE A 145 10.78 -25.97 16.64
CA ILE A 145 10.12 -27.25 16.38
C ILE A 145 9.63 -27.84 17.69
N GLY A 146 8.38 -28.32 17.72
CA GLY A 146 7.78 -29.01 18.88
C GLY A 146 7.14 -28.04 19.91
N GLY A 147 7.36 -26.75 19.81
CA GLY A 147 6.74 -25.76 20.71
C GLY A 147 5.30 -25.40 20.30
N ALA A 148 4.47 -25.02 21.26
CA ALA A 148 3.18 -24.42 20.98
C ALA A 148 3.39 -23.03 20.33
N ASP A 149 2.64 -22.72 19.28
CA ASP A 149 2.62 -21.42 18.61
C ASP A 149 3.95 -20.93 18.01
N GLY A 150 4.87 -21.85 17.66
CA GLY A 150 6.17 -21.48 17.06
C GLY A 150 7.12 -20.74 18.01
N ARG A 151 6.87 -20.75 19.31
CA ARG A 151 7.70 -20.12 20.34
C ARG A 151 8.82 -21.06 20.81
N ILE A 152 9.91 -20.46 21.33
CA ILE A 152 11.03 -21.21 21.91
C ILE A 152 10.63 -22.00 23.17
N GLN A 153 9.62 -21.53 23.92
CA GLN A 153 9.12 -22.21 25.12
C GLN A 153 8.44 -23.53 24.72
N GLY A 154 8.97 -24.63 25.22
CA GLY A 154 8.47 -25.98 24.92
C GLY A 154 8.94 -26.52 23.57
N ALA A 155 9.81 -25.82 22.85
CA ALA A 155 10.40 -26.35 21.63
C ALA A 155 11.47 -27.40 21.95
N ASP A 156 11.47 -28.51 21.19
CA ASP A 156 12.48 -29.55 21.31
C ASP A 156 13.84 -29.07 20.79
N HIS A 157 13.83 -28.30 19.70
CA HIS A 157 15.01 -27.71 19.08
C HIS A 157 14.62 -26.54 18.15
N SER A 158 15.63 -25.79 17.70
CA SER A 158 15.47 -24.72 16.73
C SER A 158 16.33 -24.97 15.52
N LEU A 159 15.76 -24.74 14.33
CA LEU A 159 16.50 -24.71 13.08
C LEU A 159 16.84 -23.26 12.77
N VAL A 160 18.09 -23.01 12.39
CA VAL A 160 18.58 -21.67 12.05
C VAL A 160 18.92 -21.61 10.56
N ASP A 161 18.29 -20.67 9.87
CA ASP A 161 18.57 -20.37 8.46
C ASP A 161 19.24 -18.99 8.35
N TYR A 162 20.48 -18.98 7.87
CA TYR A 162 21.29 -17.77 7.72
C TYR A 162 21.10 -17.09 6.35
N ASN A 163 20.18 -17.54 5.51
CA ASN A 163 19.91 -16.86 4.23
C ASN A 163 19.50 -15.41 4.44
N ARG A 164 18.79 -15.09 5.51
CA ARG A 164 18.40 -13.72 5.86
C ARG A 164 19.52 -12.94 6.57
N ALA A 165 20.45 -13.62 7.27
CA ALA A 165 21.53 -12.94 7.99
C ALA A 165 22.34 -12.02 7.05
N GLY A 166 22.44 -10.74 7.39
CA GLY A 166 23.13 -9.73 6.57
C GLY A 166 22.29 -9.08 5.50
N VAL A 167 20.98 -9.37 5.39
CA VAL A 167 20.06 -8.64 4.51
C VAL A 167 20.05 -7.16 4.92
N PRO A 168 20.18 -6.20 3.97
CA PRO A 168 20.17 -4.79 4.30
C PRO A 168 18.82 -4.35 4.86
N LEU A 169 18.88 -3.66 5.99
CA LEU A 169 17.74 -3.11 6.72
C LEU A 169 17.90 -1.61 6.90
N VAL A 170 16.77 -0.90 6.90
CA VAL A 170 16.66 0.47 7.45
C VAL A 170 15.63 0.44 8.55
N GLU A 171 16.02 0.93 9.73
CA GLU A 171 15.12 1.18 10.85
C GLU A 171 14.75 2.66 10.88
N ILE A 172 13.44 2.97 10.95
CA ILE A 172 12.90 4.32 11.07
C ILE A 172 12.25 4.45 12.44
N VAL A 173 12.73 5.38 13.24
CA VAL A 173 12.28 5.61 14.61
C VAL A 173 11.57 6.95 14.68
N THR A 174 10.35 6.97 15.23
CA THR A 174 9.60 8.21 15.45
C THR A 174 10.01 8.89 16.74
N ARG A 175 9.90 10.21 16.76
CA ARG A 175 9.76 10.91 18.05
C ARG A 175 8.43 10.52 18.69
N PRO A 176 8.25 10.73 20.02
CA PRO A 176 6.97 10.47 20.66
C PRO A 176 5.81 11.17 19.93
N ILE A 177 4.88 10.40 19.41
CA ILE A 177 3.69 10.86 18.69
C ILE A 177 2.67 11.30 19.75
N ARG A 178 2.36 12.59 19.78
CA ARG A 178 1.45 13.21 20.73
C ARG A 178 0.29 13.86 20.01
N GLY A 179 -0.82 14.08 20.72
CA GLY A 179 -1.98 14.78 20.17
C GLY A 179 -2.86 13.92 19.21
N ALA A 180 -2.61 12.62 19.15
CA ALA A 180 -3.45 11.72 18.38
C ALA A 180 -4.81 11.43 19.07
N GLY A 181 -4.86 11.48 20.42
CA GLY A 181 -6.08 11.29 21.19
C GLY A 181 -6.79 9.99 20.86
N GLU A 182 -8.09 10.07 20.66
CA GLU A 182 -8.92 8.93 20.25
C GLU A 182 -8.55 8.35 18.85
N ARG A 183 -7.80 9.09 18.04
CA ARG A 183 -7.35 8.66 16.72
C ARG A 183 -6.00 7.95 16.75
N ALA A 184 -5.40 7.69 17.90
CA ALA A 184 -4.08 7.07 18.01
C ALA A 184 -3.97 5.73 17.25
N PRO A 185 -4.96 4.80 17.26
CA PRO A 185 -4.93 3.59 16.45
C PRO A 185 -4.88 3.87 14.94
N GLU A 186 -5.67 4.83 14.49
CA GLU A 186 -5.72 5.24 13.09
C GLU A 186 -4.42 5.89 12.63
N VAL A 187 -3.87 6.81 13.44
CA VAL A 187 -2.59 7.48 13.17
C VAL A 187 -1.47 6.44 13.03
N ALA A 188 -1.41 5.45 13.93
CA ALA A 188 -0.38 4.40 13.86
C ALA A 188 -0.47 3.58 12.57
N ALA A 189 -1.67 3.14 12.21
CA ALA A 189 -1.88 2.38 10.98
C ALA A 189 -1.58 3.22 9.71
N ALA A 190 -2.07 4.45 9.67
CA ALA A 190 -1.84 5.38 8.56
C ALA A 190 -0.35 5.70 8.38
N TYR A 191 0.40 5.84 9.47
CA TYR A 191 1.84 6.06 9.42
C TYR A 191 2.59 4.90 8.78
N VAL A 192 2.37 3.67 9.24
CA VAL A 192 3.05 2.49 8.68
C VAL A 192 2.63 2.26 7.22
N GLN A 193 1.37 2.52 6.89
CA GLN A 193 0.89 2.46 5.51
C GLN A 193 1.58 3.50 4.63
N ALA A 194 1.71 4.74 5.10
CA ALA A 194 2.40 5.81 4.37
C ALA A 194 3.87 5.44 4.10
N LEU A 195 4.58 4.87 5.09
CA LEU A 195 5.94 4.39 4.89
C LEU A 195 6.02 3.29 3.83
N ARG A 196 5.14 2.28 3.90
CA ARG A 196 5.08 1.21 2.89
C ARG A 196 4.89 1.78 1.48
N ASP A 197 3.96 2.71 1.33
CA ASP A 197 3.68 3.35 0.04
C ASP A 197 4.90 4.14 -0.46
N ILE A 198 5.62 4.83 0.43
CA ILE A 198 6.87 5.52 0.12
C ILE A 198 7.94 4.52 -0.36
N PHE A 199 8.17 3.42 0.37
CA PHE A 199 9.18 2.43 -0.01
C PHE A 199 8.92 1.84 -1.40
N ARG A 200 7.66 1.57 -1.73
CA ARG A 200 7.26 1.09 -3.06
C ARG A 200 7.43 2.14 -4.14
N ALA A 201 7.05 3.40 -3.85
CA ALA A 201 7.22 4.50 -4.80
C ALA A 201 8.68 4.79 -5.11
N LEU A 202 9.57 4.61 -4.12
CA LEU A 202 11.03 4.76 -4.28
C LEU A 202 11.68 3.54 -4.95
N ASP A 203 10.97 2.44 -5.13
CA ASP A 203 11.48 1.15 -5.60
C ASP A 203 12.69 0.65 -4.77
N VAL A 204 12.63 0.85 -3.45
CA VAL A 204 13.69 0.44 -2.52
C VAL A 204 13.40 -0.88 -1.83
N SER A 205 12.14 -1.34 -1.86
CA SER A 205 11.67 -2.59 -1.26
C SER A 205 10.35 -3.03 -1.89
N GLU A 206 10.09 -4.34 -1.92
CA GLU A 206 8.74 -4.86 -2.22
C GLU A 206 7.72 -4.43 -1.16
N ALA A 207 8.18 -4.13 0.04
CA ALA A 207 7.42 -3.66 1.18
C ALA A 207 6.16 -4.51 1.48
N ARG A 208 6.34 -5.83 1.49
CA ARG A 208 5.29 -6.82 1.80
C ARG A 208 5.36 -7.23 3.26
N MET A 209 4.36 -6.82 4.05
CA MET A 209 4.30 -7.16 5.48
C MET A 209 4.17 -8.67 5.69
N GLU A 210 3.40 -9.36 4.85
CA GLU A 210 3.20 -10.81 4.89
C GLU A 210 4.47 -11.63 4.62
N ARG A 211 5.48 -11.02 3.99
CA ARG A 211 6.83 -11.61 3.80
C ARG A 211 7.83 -11.18 4.85
N GLY A 212 7.44 -10.27 5.75
CA GLY A 212 8.33 -9.69 6.75
C GLY A 212 9.29 -8.63 6.21
N ASN A 213 9.11 -8.15 4.96
CA ASN A 213 9.94 -7.07 4.41
C ASN A 213 9.71 -5.73 5.11
N VAL A 214 8.55 -5.53 5.74
CA VAL A 214 8.25 -4.41 6.62
C VAL A 214 7.70 -4.95 7.93
N ARG A 215 8.29 -4.52 9.04
CA ARG A 215 7.90 -4.88 10.41
C ARG A 215 7.74 -3.61 11.22
N ALA A 216 6.75 -3.58 12.10
CA ALA A 216 6.53 -2.45 12.99
C ALA A 216 6.50 -2.92 14.45
N ASP A 217 7.26 -2.26 15.30
CA ASP A 217 7.22 -2.38 16.74
C ASP A 217 6.54 -1.12 17.30
N ILE A 218 5.51 -1.30 18.12
CA ILE A 218 4.63 -0.21 18.56
C ILE A 218 4.77 -0.04 20.06
N ASN A 219 5.24 1.12 20.48
CA ASN A 219 5.27 1.54 21.87
C ASN A 219 4.01 2.36 22.18
N VAL A 220 3.30 2.00 23.24
CA VAL A 220 2.11 2.73 23.74
C VAL A 220 2.32 3.09 25.19
N SER A 221 2.05 4.33 25.55
CA SER A 221 1.94 4.77 26.93
C SER A 221 0.75 5.71 27.10
N LEU A 222 0.14 5.70 28.28
CA LEU A 222 -0.92 6.60 28.65
C LEU A 222 -0.46 7.56 29.74
N ARG A 223 -0.95 8.79 29.68
CA ARG A 223 -0.76 9.81 30.71
C ARG A 223 -2.10 10.49 31.04
N PRO A 224 -2.27 11.08 32.24
CA PRO A 224 -3.55 11.68 32.64
C PRO A 224 -3.98 12.86 31.74
N THR A 225 -3.04 13.69 31.32
CA THR A 225 -3.30 14.87 30.47
C THR A 225 -2.12 15.11 29.52
N PRO A 226 -2.30 15.88 28.44
CA PRO A 226 -1.21 16.24 27.50
C PRO A 226 0.00 16.93 28.16
N ASP A 227 -0.20 17.59 29.30
CA ASP A 227 0.86 18.29 30.02
C ASP A 227 1.56 17.41 31.09
N SER A 228 1.01 16.22 31.34
CA SER A 228 1.62 15.27 32.28
C SER A 228 2.91 14.67 31.73
N PRO A 229 3.85 14.24 32.60
CA PRO A 229 4.99 13.42 32.17
C PRO A 229 4.55 12.18 31.38
N LEU A 230 5.46 11.66 30.56
CA LEU A 230 5.19 10.41 29.83
C LEU A 230 4.95 9.27 30.82
N GLY A 231 3.95 8.44 30.51
CA GLY A 231 3.70 7.20 31.23
C GLY A 231 4.71 6.11 30.87
N THR A 232 4.68 5.00 31.61
CA THR A 232 5.46 3.81 31.28
C THR A 232 4.95 3.19 29.99
N ARG A 233 5.84 2.95 29.03
CA ARG A 233 5.51 2.36 27.75
C ARG A 233 5.53 0.84 27.78
N THR A 234 4.66 0.23 27.00
CA THR A 234 4.75 -1.17 26.61
C THR A 234 5.03 -1.25 25.12
N GLU A 235 5.84 -2.21 24.71
CA GLU A 235 6.22 -2.45 23.32
C GLU A 235 5.48 -3.66 22.77
N THR A 236 4.68 -3.49 21.72
CA THR A 236 4.02 -4.61 21.03
C THR A 236 4.79 -4.96 19.77
N LYS A 237 5.26 -6.22 19.70
CA LYS A 237 6.07 -6.73 18.60
C LYS A 237 5.29 -7.61 17.64
N ASN A 238 5.84 -7.75 16.42
CA ASN A 238 5.37 -8.69 15.38
C ASN A 238 3.95 -8.41 14.89
N VAL A 239 3.58 -7.16 14.72
CA VAL A 239 2.31 -6.79 14.11
C VAL A 239 2.47 -6.74 12.60
N ASN A 240 1.83 -7.67 11.89
CA ASN A 240 2.07 -7.92 10.46
C ASN A 240 0.96 -7.39 9.54
N SER A 241 0.05 -6.55 10.06
CA SER A 241 -1.02 -5.94 9.25
C SER A 241 -1.41 -4.57 9.77
N PHE A 242 -1.89 -3.67 8.90
CA PHE A 242 -2.35 -2.33 9.31
C PHE A 242 -3.54 -2.41 10.28
N ARG A 243 -4.45 -3.35 10.04
CA ARG A 243 -5.57 -3.62 10.95
C ARG A 243 -5.05 -4.09 12.31
N GLY A 244 -4.05 -4.97 12.31
CA GLY A 244 -3.40 -5.45 13.52
C GLY A 244 -2.74 -4.31 14.30
N ILE A 245 -2.06 -3.36 13.62
CA ILE A 245 -1.47 -2.17 14.23
C ILE A 245 -2.53 -1.36 14.98
N ALA A 246 -3.64 -1.01 14.30
CA ALA A 246 -4.72 -0.26 14.93
C ALA A 246 -5.34 -1.03 16.11
N SER A 247 -5.55 -2.34 15.97
CA SER A 247 -6.10 -3.20 17.01
C SER A 247 -5.18 -3.29 18.23
N ALA A 248 -3.87 -3.45 18.01
CA ALA A 248 -2.89 -3.53 19.09
C ALA A 248 -2.82 -2.22 19.91
N VAL A 249 -2.81 -1.06 19.23
CA VAL A 249 -2.85 0.25 19.89
C VAL A 249 -4.14 0.40 20.70
N ARG A 250 -5.29 0.08 20.11
CA ARG A 250 -6.59 0.15 20.78
C ARG A 250 -6.62 -0.73 22.03
N TYR A 251 -6.18 -1.97 21.90
CA TYR A 251 -6.14 -2.91 23.01
C TYR A 251 -5.23 -2.43 24.16
N GLU A 252 -4.03 -1.96 23.85
CA GLU A 252 -3.10 -1.45 24.83
C GLU A 252 -3.62 -0.18 25.54
N MET A 253 -4.29 0.71 24.82
CA MET A 253 -4.95 1.87 25.43
C MET A 253 -6.02 1.43 26.44
N GLN A 254 -6.90 0.49 26.08
CA GLN A 254 -7.95 -0.03 26.95
C GLN A 254 -7.36 -0.73 28.18
N ARG A 255 -6.36 -1.60 27.98
CA ARG A 255 -5.69 -2.35 29.04
C ARG A 255 -4.98 -1.44 30.03
N GLN A 256 -4.17 -0.52 29.54
CA GLN A 256 -3.43 0.43 30.39
C GLN A 256 -4.39 1.35 31.14
N ALA A 257 -5.43 1.86 30.49
CA ALA A 257 -6.44 2.70 31.11
C ALA A 257 -7.15 1.98 32.27
N GLN A 258 -7.50 0.70 32.11
CA GLN A 258 -8.09 -0.10 33.18
C GLN A 258 -7.16 -0.18 34.39
N ILE A 259 -5.90 -0.61 34.17
CA ILE A 259 -4.91 -0.75 35.26
C ILE A 259 -4.68 0.58 36.00
N LEU A 260 -4.49 1.67 35.25
CA LEU A 260 -4.26 3.00 35.83
C LEU A 260 -5.48 3.52 36.61
N SER A 261 -6.70 3.22 36.14
CA SER A 261 -7.93 3.62 36.78
C SER A 261 -8.18 2.92 38.11
N GLU A 262 -7.66 1.71 38.25
CA GLU A 262 -7.70 0.92 39.50
C GLU A 262 -6.55 1.27 40.47
N GLY A 263 -5.70 2.27 40.10
CA GLY A 263 -4.56 2.67 40.92
C GLY A 263 -3.35 1.76 40.77
N GLY A 264 -3.36 0.88 39.76
CA GLY A 264 -2.22 0.02 39.40
C GLY A 264 -1.14 0.77 38.65
N THR A 265 -0.04 0.08 38.35
CA THR A 265 1.10 0.60 37.60
C THR A 265 1.38 -0.22 36.36
N ILE A 266 1.78 0.44 35.28
CA ILE A 266 2.18 -0.23 34.05
C ILE A 266 3.63 -0.67 34.18
N LEU A 267 3.89 -1.94 33.87
CA LEU A 267 5.25 -2.47 33.80
C LEU A 267 5.82 -2.24 32.39
N GLN A 268 7.08 -1.90 32.31
CA GLN A 268 7.78 -1.81 31.03
C GLN A 268 8.09 -3.22 30.53
N GLU A 269 7.32 -3.66 29.55
CA GLU A 269 7.41 -5.03 29.01
C GLU A 269 7.26 -5.05 27.49
N THR A 270 7.80 -6.11 26.88
CA THR A 270 7.46 -6.49 25.51
C THR A 270 6.19 -7.33 25.53
N ARG A 271 5.27 -7.03 24.63
CA ARG A 271 4.00 -7.73 24.47
C ARG A 271 3.91 -8.38 23.09
N HIS A 272 3.17 -9.47 22.99
CA HIS A 272 2.90 -10.16 21.74
C HIS A 272 1.47 -9.95 21.32
N TYR A 273 1.27 -9.50 20.08
CA TYR A 273 -0.06 -9.34 19.49
C TYR A 273 -0.61 -10.68 18.99
N HIS A 274 -1.91 -10.91 19.18
CA HIS A 274 -2.65 -12.08 18.71
C HIS A 274 -3.66 -11.63 17.66
N GLU A 275 -3.47 -12.06 16.43
CA GLU A 275 -4.30 -11.64 15.30
C GLU A 275 -5.71 -12.23 15.36
N GLU A 276 -5.89 -13.40 16.02
CA GLU A 276 -7.17 -14.11 16.11
C GLU A 276 -8.22 -13.34 16.91
N ASP A 277 -7.84 -12.69 18.00
CA ASP A 277 -8.73 -11.99 18.92
C ASP A 277 -8.38 -10.50 19.12
N GLY A 278 -7.31 -10.01 18.50
CA GLY A 278 -6.84 -8.64 18.60
C GLY A 278 -6.24 -8.28 19.96
N SER A 279 -5.97 -9.26 20.83
CA SER A 279 -5.39 -9.06 22.16
C SER A 279 -3.87 -8.98 22.14
N THR A 280 -3.31 -8.55 23.27
CA THR A 280 -1.88 -8.66 23.54
C THR A 280 -1.62 -9.48 24.81
N SER A 281 -0.55 -10.27 24.81
CA SER A 281 -0.11 -10.99 26.01
C SER A 281 1.28 -10.54 26.46
N SER A 282 1.55 -10.59 27.77
CA SER A 282 2.88 -10.30 28.33
C SER A 282 3.91 -11.26 27.72
N GLY A 283 4.99 -10.68 27.27
CA GLY A 283 6.17 -11.38 26.84
C GLY A 283 7.23 -11.40 27.94
N ARG A 284 8.43 -10.97 27.60
CA ARG A 284 9.53 -10.80 28.56
C ARG A 284 9.43 -9.45 29.24
N GLU A 285 9.55 -9.41 30.57
CA GLU A 285 9.81 -8.16 31.28
C GLU A 285 11.13 -7.58 30.77
N LYS A 286 11.12 -6.33 30.31
CA LYS A 286 12.36 -5.60 30.07
C LYS A 286 12.93 -5.23 31.43
N SER A 287 13.87 -6.06 31.94
CA SER A 287 14.86 -5.56 32.88
C SER A 287 15.59 -4.39 32.24
N ASP A 288 15.92 -3.37 33.02
CA ASP A 288 16.62 -2.13 32.63
C ASP A 288 17.46 -2.26 31.38
N SER A 289 17.44 -1.24 30.50
CA SER A 289 18.03 -1.24 29.15
C SER A 289 19.22 -2.20 29.01
N GLU A 290 19.04 -3.27 28.22
CA GLU A 290 20.15 -4.18 27.93
C GLU A 290 21.33 -3.33 27.49
N ASP A 291 22.44 -3.40 28.22
CA ASP A 291 23.67 -2.71 27.85
C ASP A 291 24.29 -3.47 26.67
N TYR A 292 23.95 -3.03 25.46
CA TYR A 292 24.51 -3.60 24.23
C TYR A 292 25.98 -3.26 24.02
N ARG A 293 26.60 -2.48 24.90
CA ARG A 293 28.03 -2.13 24.81
C ARG A 293 28.40 -1.65 23.42
N TYR A 294 27.62 -0.69 22.91
CA TYR A 294 27.88 -0.10 21.59
C TYR A 294 29.31 0.46 21.51
N PHE A 295 29.99 0.14 20.40
CA PHE A 295 31.24 0.78 20.01
C PHE A 295 31.33 0.85 18.49
N PRO A 296 32.10 1.81 17.92
CA PRO A 296 32.25 1.93 16.48
C PRO A 296 32.76 0.64 15.82
N GLU A 297 32.18 0.28 14.67
CA GLU A 297 32.61 -0.89 13.90
C GLU A 297 34.02 -0.60 13.31
N PRO A 298 35.09 -1.28 13.79
CA PRO A 298 36.44 -0.96 13.37
C PRO A 298 36.77 -1.42 11.95
N ASP A 299 36.02 -2.39 11.41
CA ASP A 299 36.27 -2.98 10.10
C ASP A 299 35.55 -2.25 8.97
N LEU A 300 34.74 -1.23 9.28
CA LEU A 300 34.06 -0.39 8.32
C LEU A 300 34.52 1.06 8.39
N VAL A 301 34.85 1.63 7.24
CA VAL A 301 35.17 3.06 7.16
C VAL A 301 33.89 3.91 7.32
N PRO A 302 33.98 5.10 7.92
CA PRO A 302 32.85 6.02 7.99
C PRO A 302 32.31 6.38 6.62
N ILE A 303 31.00 6.58 6.52
CA ILE A 303 30.32 7.01 5.30
C ILE A 303 30.24 8.52 5.32
N ARG A 304 30.61 9.15 4.20
CA ARG A 304 30.53 10.60 3.98
C ARG A 304 29.82 10.85 2.66
N PRO A 305 28.47 10.94 2.65
CA PRO A 305 27.75 11.21 1.42
C PRO A 305 28.19 12.55 0.80
N ASP A 306 28.55 12.54 -0.48
CA ASP A 306 28.82 13.76 -1.21
C ASP A 306 27.53 14.59 -1.33
N ARG A 307 27.61 15.90 -1.08
CA ARG A 307 26.46 16.79 -1.21
C ARG A 307 25.87 16.81 -2.61
N ALA A 308 26.72 16.81 -3.64
CA ALA A 308 26.24 16.77 -5.02
C ALA A 308 25.46 15.48 -5.31
N TRP A 309 25.94 14.35 -4.83
CA TRP A 309 25.23 13.08 -4.93
C TRP A 309 23.90 13.07 -4.18
N VAL A 310 23.87 13.63 -2.97
CA VAL A 310 22.61 13.76 -2.21
C VAL A 310 21.57 14.61 -2.95
N GLU A 311 21.99 15.72 -3.57
CA GLU A 311 21.09 16.58 -4.36
C GLU A 311 20.65 15.89 -5.68
N GLU A 312 21.52 15.12 -6.31
CA GLU A 312 21.15 14.28 -7.45
C GLU A 312 20.07 13.25 -7.07
N LEU A 313 20.25 12.56 -5.95
CA LEU A 313 19.27 11.63 -5.42
C LEU A 313 17.96 12.34 -5.07
N ARG A 314 18.02 13.53 -4.47
CA ARG A 314 16.84 14.37 -4.18
C ARG A 314 16.06 14.71 -5.45
N ALA A 315 16.77 15.12 -6.50
CA ALA A 315 16.17 15.46 -7.79
C ALA A 315 15.56 14.24 -8.52
N SER A 316 16.05 13.04 -8.20
CA SER A 316 15.55 11.78 -8.78
C SER A 316 14.36 11.19 -8.06
N LEU A 317 13.93 11.76 -6.92
CA LEU A 317 12.78 11.24 -6.17
C LEU A 317 11.50 11.37 -7.00
N PRO A 318 10.67 10.33 -7.04
CA PRO A 318 9.33 10.45 -7.63
C PRO A 318 8.44 11.35 -6.78
N GLU A 319 7.33 11.78 -7.34
CA GLU A 319 6.28 12.41 -6.54
C GLU A 319 5.79 11.44 -5.47
N LEU A 320 5.82 11.86 -4.20
CA LEU A 320 5.48 10.98 -3.09
C LEU A 320 3.97 10.66 -3.05
N PRO A 321 3.58 9.46 -2.60
CA PRO A 321 2.21 8.96 -2.71
C PRO A 321 1.12 9.87 -2.14
N VAL A 322 1.35 10.50 -0.99
CA VAL A 322 0.37 11.41 -0.38
C VAL A 322 0.18 12.68 -1.23
N ALA A 323 1.29 13.27 -1.70
CA ALA A 323 1.25 14.44 -2.57
C ALA A 323 0.56 14.10 -3.90
N LYS A 324 0.92 12.98 -4.51
CA LYS A 324 0.32 12.46 -5.73
C LYS A 324 -1.19 12.26 -5.59
N ARG A 325 -1.64 11.58 -4.55
CA ARG A 325 -3.07 11.37 -4.29
C ARG A 325 -3.84 12.69 -4.16
N ARG A 326 -3.29 13.64 -3.42
CA ARG A 326 -3.92 14.97 -3.24
C ARG A 326 -3.99 15.76 -4.54
N ARG A 327 -2.90 15.77 -5.31
CA ARG A 327 -2.87 16.43 -6.63
C ARG A 327 -3.91 15.82 -7.55
N LEU A 328 -3.89 14.50 -7.73
CA LEU A 328 -4.80 13.81 -8.63
C LEU A 328 -6.27 13.94 -8.20
N ARG A 329 -6.55 13.90 -6.90
CA ARG A 329 -7.91 14.14 -6.39
C ARG A 329 -8.40 15.55 -6.79
N SER A 330 -7.54 16.56 -6.63
CA SER A 330 -7.87 17.94 -7.00
C SER A 330 -8.03 18.13 -8.52
N GLU A 331 -7.13 17.53 -9.31
CA GLU A 331 -7.16 17.63 -10.77
C GLU A 331 -8.34 16.89 -11.38
N TRP A 332 -8.68 15.71 -10.85
CA TRP A 332 -9.76 14.86 -11.38
C TRP A 332 -11.13 15.19 -10.80
N GLY A 333 -11.19 15.96 -9.72
CA GLY A 333 -12.44 16.32 -9.05
C GLY A 333 -13.12 15.14 -8.35
N TYR A 334 -12.37 14.11 -7.98
CA TYR A 334 -12.91 12.95 -7.27
C TYR A 334 -13.27 13.32 -5.82
N ALA A 335 -14.40 12.77 -5.35
CA ALA A 335 -14.74 12.79 -3.94
C ALA A 335 -13.77 11.90 -3.13
N ASP A 336 -13.63 12.16 -1.82
CA ASP A 336 -12.71 11.40 -0.95
C ASP A 336 -12.98 9.89 -0.99
N MET A 337 -14.25 9.49 -0.99
CA MET A 337 -14.66 8.08 -1.09
C MET A 337 -14.24 7.48 -2.44
N GLU A 338 -14.41 8.20 -3.54
CA GLU A 338 -14.04 7.73 -4.88
C GLU A 338 -12.53 7.53 -5.01
N MET A 339 -11.74 8.47 -4.48
CA MET A 339 -10.28 8.35 -4.47
C MET A 339 -9.83 7.15 -3.61
N ARG A 340 -10.45 6.94 -2.45
CA ARG A 340 -10.18 5.80 -1.57
C ARG A 340 -10.49 4.45 -2.26
N ASP A 341 -11.63 4.35 -2.94
CA ASP A 341 -11.99 3.15 -3.69
C ASP A 341 -10.97 2.85 -4.80
N VAL A 342 -10.52 3.87 -5.53
CA VAL A 342 -9.49 3.77 -6.56
C VAL A 342 -8.16 3.26 -5.98
N ILE A 343 -7.74 3.80 -4.84
CA ILE A 343 -6.49 3.39 -4.15
C ILE A 343 -6.60 1.95 -3.67
N ASN A 344 -7.70 1.60 -3.00
CA ASN A 344 -7.92 0.26 -2.46
C ASN A 344 -8.00 -0.82 -3.55
N ALA A 345 -8.48 -0.46 -4.73
CA ALA A 345 -8.52 -1.34 -5.90
C ALA A 345 -7.16 -1.47 -6.62
N GLY A 346 -6.14 -0.67 -6.25
CA GLY A 346 -4.86 -0.61 -6.97
C GLY A 346 -4.98 0.02 -8.37
N ALA A 347 -5.99 0.88 -8.58
CA ALA A 347 -6.30 1.44 -9.90
C ALA A 347 -5.69 2.83 -10.15
N LEU A 348 -5.03 3.44 -9.16
CA LEU A 348 -4.58 4.84 -9.24
C LEU A 348 -3.63 5.10 -10.40
N GLU A 349 -2.58 4.29 -10.52
CA GLU A 349 -1.56 4.39 -11.56
C GLU A 349 -2.14 4.06 -12.96
N LEU A 350 -3.06 3.10 -13.01
CA LEU A 350 -3.73 2.71 -14.25
C LEU A 350 -4.64 3.83 -14.77
N ILE A 351 -5.39 4.47 -13.87
CA ILE A 351 -6.24 5.62 -14.21
C ILE A 351 -5.36 6.81 -14.62
N GLU A 352 -4.30 7.12 -13.88
CA GLU A 352 -3.38 8.21 -14.23
C GLU A 352 -2.78 8.01 -15.62
N ALA A 353 -2.30 6.80 -15.93
CA ALA A 353 -1.77 6.48 -17.26
C ALA A 353 -2.85 6.55 -18.36
N THR A 354 -4.10 6.17 -18.06
CA THR A 354 -5.23 6.27 -19.00
C THR A 354 -5.58 7.73 -19.27
N VAL A 355 -5.58 8.58 -18.25
CA VAL A 355 -5.79 10.02 -18.39
C VAL A 355 -4.66 10.68 -19.20
N ALA A 356 -3.42 10.30 -18.92
CA ALA A 356 -2.26 10.76 -19.68
C ALA A 356 -2.33 10.35 -21.16
N ALA A 357 -2.99 9.23 -21.49
CA ALA A 357 -3.26 8.78 -22.85
C ALA A 357 -4.45 9.51 -23.52
N GLY A 358 -5.08 10.47 -22.84
CA GLY A 358 -6.12 11.36 -23.41
C GLY A 358 -7.56 11.03 -23.01
N CYS A 359 -7.79 10.12 -22.08
CA CYS A 359 -9.12 9.84 -21.54
C CYS A 359 -9.50 10.83 -20.45
N ASP A 360 -10.76 11.20 -20.32
CA ASP A 360 -11.19 11.98 -19.16
C ASP A 360 -11.19 11.14 -17.88
N PRO A 361 -10.92 11.76 -16.70
CA PRO A 361 -10.78 11.03 -15.45
C PRO A 361 -12.01 10.22 -15.03
N ALA A 362 -13.22 10.73 -15.27
CA ALA A 362 -14.45 10.05 -14.86
C ALA A 362 -14.68 8.79 -15.71
N SER A 363 -14.43 8.86 -17.02
CA SER A 363 -14.50 7.72 -17.93
C SER A 363 -13.41 6.70 -17.65
N ALA A 364 -12.17 7.13 -17.38
CA ALA A 364 -11.09 6.24 -16.98
C ALA A 364 -11.46 5.47 -15.70
N ARG A 365 -11.96 6.14 -14.68
CA ARG A 365 -12.47 5.51 -13.46
C ARG A 365 -13.62 4.52 -13.74
N LYS A 366 -14.60 4.92 -14.57
CA LYS A 366 -15.73 4.05 -14.96
C LYS A 366 -15.25 2.73 -15.55
N TRP A 367 -14.25 2.76 -16.42
CA TRP A 367 -13.68 1.56 -17.02
C TRP A 367 -12.93 0.70 -16.01
N TRP A 368 -11.95 1.27 -15.30
CA TRP A 368 -11.11 0.50 -14.40
C TRP A 368 -11.85 -0.02 -13.17
N MET A 369 -12.72 0.78 -12.56
CA MET A 369 -13.49 0.38 -11.37
C MET A 369 -14.76 -0.41 -11.69
N GLY A 370 -15.21 -0.40 -12.94
CA GLY A 370 -16.40 -1.09 -13.40
C GLY A 370 -16.09 -2.39 -14.14
N GLU A 371 -16.12 -2.33 -15.47
CA GLU A 371 -16.07 -3.51 -16.35
C GLU A 371 -14.75 -4.28 -16.23
N ILE A 372 -13.60 -3.57 -16.16
CA ILE A 372 -12.29 -4.21 -16.06
C ILE A 372 -12.12 -4.89 -14.70
N SER A 373 -12.48 -4.20 -13.61
CA SER A 373 -12.44 -4.77 -12.25
C SER A 373 -13.32 -6.03 -12.13
N ARG A 374 -14.52 -6.01 -12.73
CA ARG A 374 -15.39 -7.18 -12.76
C ARG A 374 -14.71 -8.38 -13.43
N ARG A 375 -14.09 -8.15 -14.60
CA ARG A 375 -13.41 -9.20 -15.37
C ARG A 375 -12.11 -9.70 -14.70
N ALA A 376 -11.36 -8.80 -14.07
CA ALA A 376 -10.18 -9.16 -13.29
C ALA A 376 -10.55 -10.10 -12.13
N LYS A 377 -11.64 -9.77 -11.40
CA LYS A 377 -12.19 -10.64 -10.34
C LYS A 377 -12.66 -12.00 -10.84
N GLU A 378 -13.34 -12.06 -11.98
CA GLU A 378 -13.78 -13.33 -12.60
C GLU A 378 -12.60 -14.23 -13.01
N ARG A 379 -11.44 -13.63 -13.29
CA ARG A 379 -10.20 -14.34 -13.65
C ARG A 379 -9.24 -14.54 -12.50
N GLU A 380 -9.60 -14.02 -11.29
CA GLU A 380 -8.78 -14.06 -10.08
C GLU A 380 -7.37 -13.44 -10.27
N VAL A 381 -7.30 -12.34 -11.03
CA VAL A 381 -6.07 -11.58 -11.28
C VAL A 381 -6.19 -10.14 -10.77
N SER A 382 -5.05 -9.47 -10.58
CA SER A 382 -5.01 -8.03 -10.25
C SER A 382 -5.40 -7.17 -11.46
N LEU A 383 -5.68 -5.87 -11.23
CA LEU A 383 -6.10 -4.97 -12.31
C LEU A 383 -5.00 -4.74 -13.36
N ASP A 384 -3.75 -4.68 -12.96
CA ASP A 384 -2.59 -4.56 -13.84
C ASP A 384 -2.35 -5.83 -14.69
N GLU A 385 -2.84 -6.98 -14.21
CA GLU A 385 -2.80 -8.26 -14.93
C GLU A 385 -4.09 -8.55 -15.73
N ALA A 386 -5.02 -7.61 -15.77
CA ALA A 386 -6.31 -7.80 -16.46
C ALA A 386 -6.19 -8.06 -17.97
N GLY A 387 -5.05 -7.76 -18.59
CA GLY A 387 -4.77 -8.02 -19.99
C GLY A 387 -5.21 -6.89 -20.94
N VAL A 388 -5.39 -5.68 -20.41
CA VAL A 388 -5.67 -4.46 -21.18
C VAL A 388 -4.77 -3.34 -20.67
N SER A 389 -4.17 -2.57 -21.58
CA SER A 389 -3.30 -1.43 -21.23
C SER A 389 -4.09 -0.14 -21.03
N PRO A 390 -3.57 0.83 -20.26
CA PRO A 390 -4.15 2.17 -20.14
C PRO A 390 -4.38 2.87 -21.49
N ALA A 391 -3.47 2.71 -22.45
CA ALA A 391 -3.60 3.29 -23.79
C ALA A 391 -4.78 2.69 -24.54
N GLN A 392 -4.99 1.37 -24.45
CA GLN A 392 -6.14 0.71 -25.07
C GLN A 392 -7.46 1.15 -24.43
N VAL A 393 -7.50 1.37 -23.13
CA VAL A 393 -8.70 1.91 -22.45
C VAL A 393 -9.00 3.34 -22.91
N ALA A 394 -7.97 4.18 -23.07
CA ALA A 394 -8.14 5.53 -23.60
C ALA A 394 -8.61 5.51 -25.06
N GLU A 395 -8.07 4.64 -25.90
CA GLU A 395 -8.51 4.46 -27.29
C GLU A 395 -9.96 3.99 -27.36
N LEU A 396 -10.35 3.04 -26.51
CA LEU A 396 -11.73 2.55 -26.43
C LEU A 396 -12.71 3.66 -26.08
N GLN A 397 -12.37 4.51 -25.10
CA GLN A 397 -13.18 5.68 -24.76
C GLN A 397 -13.20 6.70 -25.92
N GLY A 398 -12.07 6.96 -26.55
CA GLY A 398 -11.98 7.85 -27.70
C GLY A 398 -12.89 7.42 -28.87
N LEU A 399 -13.06 6.13 -29.10
CA LEU A 399 -14.01 5.62 -30.10
C LEU A 399 -15.47 5.90 -29.72
N ILE A 400 -15.80 5.88 -28.42
CA ILE A 400 -17.14 6.28 -27.92
C ILE A 400 -17.35 7.77 -28.11
N ASP A 401 -16.39 8.59 -27.69
CA ASP A 401 -16.46 10.05 -27.74
C ASP A 401 -16.56 10.56 -29.20
N ALA A 402 -15.93 9.84 -30.13
CA ALA A 402 -16.05 10.07 -31.57
C ALA A 402 -17.38 9.58 -32.18
N GLY A 403 -18.25 8.93 -31.40
CA GLY A 403 -19.52 8.38 -31.87
C GLY A 403 -19.38 7.15 -32.79
N ARG A 404 -18.17 6.56 -32.90
CA ARG A 404 -17.94 5.38 -33.73
C ARG A 404 -18.56 4.11 -33.15
N ILE A 405 -18.56 4.01 -31.81
CA ILE A 405 -19.17 2.92 -31.06
C ILE A 405 -19.95 3.48 -29.86
N ASN A 406 -20.88 2.72 -29.33
CA ASN A 406 -21.57 3.03 -28.10
C ASN A 406 -21.06 2.16 -26.94
N ASP A 407 -21.47 2.44 -25.68
CA ASP A 407 -21.06 1.70 -24.48
C ASP A 407 -21.23 0.17 -24.61
N LYS A 408 -22.27 -0.30 -25.30
CA LYS A 408 -22.50 -1.74 -25.50
C LYS A 408 -21.49 -2.36 -26.45
N LEU A 409 -21.22 -1.67 -27.55
CA LEU A 409 -20.24 -2.12 -28.55
C LEU A 409 -18.80 -2.02 -27.99
N ALA A 410 -18.53 -1.02 -27.16
CA ALA A 410 -17.25 -0.87 -26.48
C ALA A 410 -16.95 -2.04 -25.54
N ARG A 411 -17.95 -2.57 -24.83
CA ARG A 411 -17.76 -3.79 -24.01
C ARG A 411 -17.44 -5.01 -24.87
N GLN A 412 -18.02 -5.12 -26.06
CA GLN A 412 -17.69 -6.20 -27.01
C GLN A 412 -16.29 -6.02 -27.61
N ALA A 413 -15.89 -4.78 -27.89
CA ALA A 413 -14.53 -4.48 -28.32
C ALA A 413 -13.50 -4.82 -27.21
N LEU A 414 -13.79 -4.45 -25.95
CA LEU A 414 -12.95 -4.84 -24.81
C LEU A 414 -12.80 -6.36 -24.67
N GLU A 415 -13.87 -7.14 -24.98
CA GLU A 415 -13.78 -8.61 -25.00
C GLU A 415 -12.76 -9.11 -26.02
N GLY A 416 -12.75 -8.53 -27.21
CA GLY A 416 -11.78 -8.88 -28.24
C GLY A 416 -10.35 -8.50 -27.85
N VAL A 417 -10.16 -7.31 -27.26
CA VAL A 417 -8.85 -6.88 -26.74
C VAL A 417 -8.34 -7.87 -25.69
N LEU A 418 -9.18 -8.24 -24.72
CA LEU A 418 -8.83 -9.21 -23.66
C LEU A 418 -8.60 -10.64 -24.19
N ALA A 419 -9.17 -10.97 -25.37
CA ALA A 419 -8.90 -12.21 -26.07
C ALA A 419 -7.63 -12.17 -26.95
N GLY A 420 -6.94 -11.02 -27.01
CA GLY A 420 -5.72 -10.84 -27.80
C GLY A 420 -5.97 -10.66 -29.31
N GLU A 421 -7.18 -10.22 -29.69
CA GLU A 421 -7.54 -10.03 -31.12
C GLU A 421 -6.94 -8.75 -31.74
N GLY A 422 -6.39 -7.86 -30.93
CA GLY A 422 -5.75 -6.61 -31.35
C GLY A 422 -6.14 -5.42 -30.50
N ASP A 423 -5.77 -4.22 -30.95
CA ASP A 423 -6.15 -2.97 -30.32
C ASP A 423 -7.62 -2.64 -30.55
N PRO A 424 -8.26 -1.78 -29.72
CA PRO A 424 -9.69 -1.48 -29.79
C PRO A 424 -10.21 -1.14 -31.19
N ALA A 425 -9.53 -0.28 -31.94
CA ALA A 425 -9.94 0.09 -33.29
C ALA A 425 -9.89 -1.12 -34.26
N GLN A 426 -8.88 -1.96 -34.14
CA GLN A 426 -8.75 -3.18 -34.96
C GLN A 426 -9.87 -4.18 -34.66
N VAL A 427 -10.19 -4.36 -33.36
CA VAL A 427 -11.30 -5.24 -32.97
C VAL A 427 -12.64 -4.71 -33.45
N VAL A 428 -12.85 -3.40 -33.35
CA VAL A 428 -14.08 -2.72 -33.83
C VAL A 428 -14.26 -2.99 -35.35
N GLU A 429 -13.20 -2.80 -36.12
CA GLU A 429 -13.23 -3.04 -37.57
C GLU A 429 -13.43 -4.54 -37.90
N ALA A 430 -12.63 -5.43 -37.28
CA ALA A 430 -12.67 -6.87 -37.54
C ALA A 430 -14.02 -7.49 -37.18
N ARG A 431 -14.66 -7.04 -36.12
CA ARG A 431 -15.97 -7.53 -35.65
C ARG A 431 -17.16 -6.75 -36.21
N GLY A 432 -16.92 -5.68 -36.98
CA GLY A 432 -17.96 -4.82 -37.53
C GLY A 432 -18.82 -4.17 -36.45
N LEU A 433 -18.18 -3.63 -35.37
CA LEU A 433 -18.88 -3.08 -34.22
C LEU A 433 -19.19 -1.57 -34.34
N GLU A 434 -19.12 -1.01 -35.55
CA GLU A 434 -19.41 0.41 -35.76
C GLU A 434 -20.90 0.71 -35.64
N VAL A 435 -21.20 1.92 -35.13
CA VAL A 435 -22.57 2.44 -35.09
C VAL A 435 -23.06 2.66 -36.51
N VAL A 436 -24.22 2.13 -36.82
CA VAL A 436 -24.88 2.39 -38.09
C VAL A 436 -25.46 3.84 -38.07
N SER A 437 -24.80 4.73 -38.79
CA SER A 437 -25.17 6.12 -38.93
C SER A 437 -25.89 6.41 -40.24
N ASP A 438 -26.13 5.38 -41.10
CA ASP A 438 -26.87 5.54 -42.34
C ASP A 438 -28.37 5.71 -42.04
N ASP A 439 -28.86 6.93 -42.19
CA ASP A 439 -30.29 7.30 -42.01
C ASP A 439 -31.24 6.44 -42.85
N GLY A 440 -30.79 5.93 -44.01
CA GLY A 440 -31.59 5.04 -44.85
C GLY A 440 -31.78 3.66 -44.21
N ALA A 441 -30.69 3.06 -43.68
CA ALA A 441 -30.76 1.77 -43.02
C ALA A 441 -31.53 1.87 -41.69
N LEU A 442 -31.32 2.94 -40.92
CA LEU A 442 -32.07 3.20 -39.69
C LEU A 442 -33.56 3.40 -39.93
N THR A 443 -33.95 4.17 -40.96
CA THR A 443 -35.33 4.39 -41.37
C THR A 443 -36.02 3.09 -41.74
N ALA A 444 -35.35 2.20 -42.48
CA ALA A 444 -35.88 0.89 -42.83
C ALA A 444 -36.13 0.01 -41.60
N ALA A 445 -35.16 -0.04 -40.65
CA ALA A 445 -35.29 -0.79 -39.42
C ALA A 445 -36.41 -0.20 -38.50
N VAL A 446 -36.55 1.11 -38.45
CA VAL A 446 -37.65 1.79 -37.73
C VAL A 446 -38.98 1.45 -38.35
N GLN A 447 -39.11 1.51 -39.69
CA GLN A 447 -40.37 1.14 -40.41
C GLN A 447 -40.78 -0.30 -40.10
N GLU A 448 -39.84 -1.24 -40.15
CA GLU A 448 -40.08 -2.67 -39.82
C GLU A 448 -40.57 -2.81 -38.35
N ALA A 449 -39.97 -2.08 -37.42
CA ALA A 449 -40.38 -2.09 -36.04
C ALA A 449 -41.78 -1.48 -35.81
N LEU A 450 -42.12 -0.43 -36.55
CA LEU A 450 -43.45 0.20 -36.52
C LEU A 450 -44.51 -0.76 -37.05
N ASP A 451 -44.23 -1.40 -38.19
CA ASP A 451 -45.16 -2.33 -38.85
C ASP A 451 -45.40 -3.61 -37.98
N ALA A 452 -44.41 -4.04 -37.28
CA ALA A 452 -44.49 -5.19 -36.36
C ALA A 452 -45.21 -4.90 -35.03
N ASN A 453 -45.42 -3.61 -34.67
CA ASN A 453 -45.98 -3.24 -33.38
C ASN A 453 -47.06 -2.12 -33.50
N PRO A 454 -48.15 -2.36 -34.24
CA PRO A 454 -49.18 -1.35 -34.49
C PRO A 454 -49.83 -0.83 -33.19
N ASP A 455 -49.99 -1.69 -32.19
CA ASP A 455 -50.57 -1.32 -30.89
C ASP A 455 -49.75 -0.25 -30.14
N ILE A 456 -48.41 -0.29 -30.30
CA ILE A 456 -47.49 0.67 -29.70
C ILE A 456 -47.57 2.01 -30.44
N VAL A 457 -47.66 1.95 -31.77
CA VAL A 457 -47.81 3.14 -32.62
C VAL A 457 -49.11 3.90 -32.26
N GLU A 458 -50.21 3.18 -32.08
CA GLU A 458 -51.48 3.81 -31.63
C GLU A 458 -51.37 4.47 -30.25
N LYS A 459 -50.61 3.85 -29.33
CA LYS A 459 -50.38 4.47 -28.02
C LYS A 459 -49.57 5.76 -28.10
N ILE A 460 -48.54 5.79 -29.00
CA ILE A 460 -47.73 7.00 -29.21
C ILE A 460 -48.57 8.09 -29.82
N LYS A 461 -49.38 7.81 -30.88
CA LYS A 461 -50.35 8.74 -31.47
C LYS A 461 -51.36 9.27 -30.47
N GLY A 462 -51.74 8.45 -29.49
CA GLY A 462 -52.60 8.81 -28.39
C GLY A 462 -51.93 9.62 -27.26
N GLY A 463 -50.70 10.12 -27.46
CA GLY A 463 -49.96 10.98 -26.52
C GLY A 463 -49.11 10.24 -25.49
N LYS A 464 -49.02 8.91 -25.53
CA LYS A 464 -48.13 8.10 -24.64
C LYS A 464 -46.73 7.97 -25.24
N VAL A 465 -45.99 9.08 -25.33
CA VAL A 465 -44.61 9.15 -25.92
C VAL A 465 -43.62 8.18 -25.27
N GLN A 466 -43.82 7.82 -24.02
CA GLN A 466 -42.93 6.85 -23.31
C GLN A 466 -43.00 5.44 -23.94
N ALA A 467 -44.07 5.09 -24.64
CA ALA A 467 -44.20 3.80 -25.33
C ALA A 467 -43.19 3.61 -26.47
N ALA A 468 -42.60 4.70 -26.99
CA ALA A 468 -41.53 4.67 -27.99
C ALA A 468 -40.30 3.88 -27.52
N GLY A 469 -40.04 3.77 -26.20
CA GLY A 469 -38.95 2.99 -25.65
C GLY A 469 -38.99 1.52 -26.06
N ALA A 470 -40.17 0.94 -26.21
CA ALA A 470 -40.30 -0.47 -26.64
C ALA A 470 -39.91 -0.66 -28.12
N LEU A 471 -40.25 0.32 -28.98
CA LEU A 471 -39.87 0.34 -30.41
C LEU A 471 -38.36 0.58 -30.58
N VAL A 472 -37.78 1.51 -29.77
CA VAL A 472 -36.31 1.65 -29.71
C VAL A 472 -35.63 0.36 -29.35
N GLY A 473 -36.15 -0.37 -28.34
CA GLY A 473 -35.63 -1.69 -27.95
C GLY A 473 -35.69 -2.72 -29.08
N ALA A 474 -36.77 -2.73 -29.86
CA ALA A 474 -36.94 -3.62 -31.03
C ALA A 474 -35.93 -3.31 -32.15
N VAL A 475 -35.76 -2.01 -32.49
CA VAL A 475 -34.74 -1.55 -33.49
C VAL A 475 -33.33 -1.88 -33.01
N MET A 476 -33.01 -1.60 -31.74
CA MET A 476 -31.71 -1.92 -31.13
C MET A 476 -31.42 -3.42 -31.18
N LYS A 477 -32.42 -4.27 -31.01
CA LYS A 477 -32.28 -5.73 -31.14
C LYS A 477 -32.05 -6.15 -32.61
N ALA A 478 -32.80 -5.60 -33.54
CA ALA A 478 -32.67 -5.90 -34.99
C ALA A 478 -31.30 -5.47 -35.54
N THR A 479 -30.81 -4.31 -35.10
CA THR A 479 -29.49 -3.74 -35.46
C THR A 479 -28.34 -4.29 -34.59
N ARG A 480 -28.57 -5.31 -33.77
CA ARG A 480 -27.57 -5.91 -32.85
C ARG A 480 -26.93 -4.91 -31.90
N GLY A 481 -27.59 -3.76 -31.63
CA GLY A 481 -27.10 -2.68 -30.79
C GLY A 481 -26.23 -1.67 -31.50
N GLN A 482 -26.14 -1.73 -32.81
CA GLN A 482 -25.35 -0.79 -33.63
C GLN A 482 -26.10 0.51 -33.98
N ALA A 483 -27.41 0.58 -33.77
CA ALA A 483 -28.18 1.82 -33.99
C ALA A 483 -27.91 2.85 -32.87
N ASP A 484 -27.94 4.14 -33.22
CA ASP A 484 -27.99 5.19 -32.22
C ASP A 484 -29.42 5.29 -31.65
N ALA A 485 -29.56 4.97 -30.38
CA ALA A 485 -30.86 4.96 -29.69
C ALA A 485 -31.56 6.30 -29.66
N ALA A 486 -30.83 7.44 -29.61
CA ALA A 486 -31.36 8.77 -29.66
C ALA A 486 -31.93 9.08 -31.08
N ARG A 487 -31.12 8.78 -32.09
CA ARG A 487 -31.54 8.97 -33.51
C ARG A 487 -32.70 8.06 -33.88
N VAL A 488 -32.68 6.79 -33.43
CA VAL A 488 -33.83 5.88 -33.61
C VAL A 488 -35.09 6.44 -32.97
N ARG A 489 -35.01 7.03 -31.78
CA ARG A 489 -36.16 7.62 -31.11
C ARG A 489 -36.67 8.83 -31.88
N GLU A 490 -35.80 9.70 -32.37
CA GLU A 490 -36.19 10.82 -33.24
C GLU A 490 -36.91 10.33 -34.48
N LEU A 491 -36.35 9.39 -35.22
CA LEU A 491 -36.96 8.81 -36.40
C LEU A 491 -38.33 8.18 -36.12
N ILE A 492 -38.47 7.44 -34.99
CA ILE A 492 -39.78 6.91 -34.57
C ILE A 492 -40.79 8.05 -34.39
N MET A 493 -40.41 9.14 -33.71
CA MET A 493 -41.33 10.27 -33.46
C MET A 493 -41.67 11.00 -34.75
N GLU A 494 -40.70 11.22 -35.63
CA GLU A 494 -40.90 11.81 -36.96
C GLU A 494 -41.87 10.97 -37.82
N MET A 495 -41.66 9.65 -37.88
CA MET A 495 -42.47 8.76 -38.72
C MET A 495 -43.86 8.46 -38.14
N VAL A 496 -44.02 8.55 -36.85
CA VAL A 496 -45.36 8.41 -36.20
C VAL A 496 -46.13 9.74 -36.20
N GLY A 497 -45.46 10.87 -36.44
CA GLY A 497 -46.06 12.21 -36.45
C GLY A 497 -46.46 12.67 -35.05
N ALA A 498 -45.64 12.38 -34.06
CA ALA A 498 -45.92 12.71 -32.67
C ALA A 498 -44.90 13.72 -32.09
#